data_ed17eeea2f81a6af8c73d48d00238400
#
_entry.id   ed17eeea2f81a6af8c73d48d00238400
#
_cell.length_a   1.000
_cell.length_b   1.000
_cell.length_c   1.000
_cell.angle_alpha   90.00
_cell.angle_beta   90.00
_cell.angle_gamma   90.00
#
_symmetry.space_group_name_H-M   'P 1'
#
loop_
_entity.id
_entity.type
_entity.pdbx_description
1 polymer ?
#
loop_
_entity_poly.entity_id
_entity_poly.type
_entity_poly.pdbx_seq_one_letter_code
_entity_poly.pdbx_strand_id
1 'polypeptide(L)'
;MRNSALAFTLGLSFTLLVAPLAHAKNVILFLGDGMGVSTVTAARIYVGQQQGQTGEEYDLEFDKFDNVALVKTYNTNAQVSDSAGTISAIVTGMKTRMGVLSVSPAVPRGDCRAALANEVPTLLELAEEAGFASGVVSTTRITHATPGGTYA
;
A
#
# COMPACT_ATOMS: atom_id res chain seq x y z
N MET A 1 77.46 -12.61 5.49
CA MET A 1 76.38 -12.05 6.33
C MET A 1 75.16 -11.88 5.46
N ARG A 2 74.15 -12.79 5.60
CA ARG A 2 72.92 -12.81 4.79
C ARG A 2 71.78 -12.25 5.66
N ASN A 3 71.27 -11.07 5.34
CA ASN A 3 70.08 -10.51 5.98
C ASN A 3 68.84 -11.04 5.31
N SER A 4 68.08 -11.87 6.03
CA SER A 4 66.72 -12.32 5.59
C SER A 4 65.70 -11.35 6.15
N ALA A 5 65.05 -10.60 5.27
CA ALA A 5 63.89 -9.76 5.60
C ALA A 5 62.65 -10.64 5.57
N LEU A 6 61.98 -10.80 6.71
CA LEU A 6 60.65 -11.43 6.82
C LEU A 6 59.59 -10.39 6.45
N ALA A 7 58.92 -10.63 5.36
CA ALA A 7 57.71 -9.84 4.99
C ALA A 7 56.47 -10.42 5.69
N PHE A 8 55.88 -9.66 6.61
CA PHE A 8 54.62 -9.99 7.25
C PHE A 8 53.47 -9.42 6.40
N THR A 9 52.78 -10.30 5.70
CA THR A 9 51.53 -9.92 4.98
C THR A 9 50.35 -9.98 5.94
N LEU A 10 49.83 -8.80 6.31
CA LEU A 10 48.61 -8.67 7.09
C LEU A 10 47.44 -8.87 6.16
N GLY A 11 46.81 -10.05 6.18
CA GLY A 11 45.55 -10.32 5.45
C GLY A 11 44.38 -9.67 6.16
N LEU A 12 43.84 -8.58 5.55
CA LEU A 12 42.63 -7.93 6.02
C LEU A 12 41.41 -8.76 5.54
N SER A 13 40.87 -9.64 6.39
CA SER A 13 39.63 -10.37 6.13
C SER A 13 38.45 -9.43 6.27
N PHE A 14 37.90 -9.01 5.16
CA PHE A 14 36.64 -8.22 5.09
C PHE A 14 35.46 -9.18 5.25
N THR A 15 34.97 -9.37 6.48
CA THR A 15 33.70 -10.05 6.71
C THR A 15 32.57 -9.13 6.33
N LEU A 16 31.95 -9.39 5.16
CA LEU A 16 30.67 -8.80 4.81
C LEU A 16 29.62 -9.25 5.84
N LEU A 17 29.24 -8.35 6.75
CA LEU A 17 28.02 -8.54 7.54
C LEU A 17 26.82 -8.42 6.58
N VAL A 18 26.33 -9.55 6.10
CA VAL A 18 25.00 -9.61 5.45
C VAL A 18 23.99 -9.47 6.59
N ALA A 19 23.49 -8.25 6.81
CA ALA A 19 22.35 -8.06 7.70
C ALA A 19 21.19 -8.93 7.19
N PRO A 20 20.53 -9.72 8.05
CA PRO A 20 19.35 -10.47 7.63
C PRO A 20 18.31 -9.45 7.18
N LEU A 21 17.91 -9.50 5.90
CA LEU A 21 16.74 -8.79 5.41
C LEU A 21 15.57 -9.28 6.24
N ALA A 22 14.99 -8.39 7.05
CA ALA A 22 13.77 -8.69 7.78
C ALA A 22 12.66 -8.90 6.73
N HIS A 23 12.37 -10.16 6.42
CA HIS A 23 11.25 -10.52 5.58
C HIS A 23 9.99 -10.40 6.45
N ALA A 24 9.14 -9.42 6.16
CA ALA A 24 7.79 -9.42 6.69
C ALA A 24 7.10 -10.70 6.23
N LYS A 25 6.67 -11.55 7.17
CA LYS A 25 6.04 -12.84 6.84
C LYS A 25 4.63 -12.67 6.33
N ASN A 26 3.93 -11.62 6.77
CA ASN A 26 2.55 -11.34 6.41
C ASN A 26 2.32 -9.82 6.34
N VAL A 27 1.47 -9.39 5.42
CA VAL A 27 1.04 -7.99 5.27
C VAL A 27 -0.48 -7.94 5.31
N ILE A 28 -1.04 -7.09 6.15
CA ILE A 28 -2.48 -6.82 6.20
C ILE A 28 -2.67 -5.34 5.90
N LEU A 29 -3.40 -5.05 4.83
CA LEU A 29 -3.72 -3.68 4.41
C LEU A 29 -5.19 -3.39 4.71
N PHE A 30 -5.46 -2.39 5.55
CA PHE A 30 -6.79 -1.89 5.82
C PHE A 30 -7.07 -0.64 4.99
N LEU A 31 -8.13 -0.65 4.22
CA LEU A 31 -8.55 0.45 3.36
C LEU A 31 -9.90 1.00 3.80
N GLY A 32 -9.94 2.29 4.13
CA GLY A 32 -11.18 3.01 4.42
C GLY A 32 -11.66 3.73 3.17
N ASP A 33 -12.63 3.15 2.46
CA ASP A 33 -13.22 3.77 1.27
C ASP A 33 -14.11 4.96 1.66
N GLY A 34 -13.80 6.14 1.12
CA GLY A 34 -14.46 7.39 1.47
C GLY A 34 -14.21 7.86 2.91
N MET A 35 -13.29 7.24 3.62
CA MET A 35 -12.96 7.54 5.01
C MET A 35 -12.04 8.77 5.11
N GLY A 36 -12.62 9.95 5.03
CA GLY A 36 -11.91 11.21 5.23
C GLY A 36 -11.78 11.61 6.69
N VAL A 37 -11.10 12.72 6.96
CA VAL A 37 -10.84 13.25 8.32
C VAL A 37 -12.13 13.40 9.12
N SER A 38 -13.22 13.87 8.50
CA SER A 38 -14.52 14.04 9.16
C SER A 38 -15.11 12.71 9.65
N THR A 39 -14.96 11.64 8.84
CA THR A 39 -15.43 10.29 9.20
C THR A 39 -14.64 9.74 10.37
N VAL A 40 -13.33 9.89 10.36
CA VAL A 40 -12.45 9.49 11.48
C VAL A 40 -12.80 10.24 12.74
N THR A 41 -13.01 11.56 12.65
CA THR A 41 -13.41 12.39 13.81
C THR A 41 -14.76 11.93 14.36
N ALA A 42 -15.74 11.71 13.50
CA ALA A 42 -17.06 11.22 13.94
C ALA A 42 -16.99 9.84 14.61
N ALA A 43 -16.17 8.93 14.06
CA ALA A 43 -15.95 7.63 14.67
C ALA A 43 -15.32 7.72 16.06
N ARG A 44 -14.31 8.56 16.22
CA ARG A 44 -13.65 8.81 17.51
C ARG A 44 -14.64 9.32 18.55
N ILE A 45 -15.40 10.35 18.23
CA ILE A 45 -16.41 10.91 19.11
C ILE A 45 -17.47 9.86 19.47
N TYR A 46 -17.97 9.13 18.47
CA TYR A 46 -18.98 8.11 18.67
C TYR A 46 -18.51 7.01 19.63
N VAL A 47 -17.32 6.46 19.41
CA VAL A 47 -16.78 5.37 20.26
C VAL A 47 -16.52 5.87 21.67
N GLY A 48 -15.96 7.07 21.85
CA GLY A 48 -15.74 7.67 23.17
C GLY A 48 -17.04 7.88 23.93
N GLN A 49 -18.09 8.35 23.25
CA GLN A 49 -19.42 8.52 23.86
C GLN A 49 -20.05 7.19 24.28
N GLN A 50 -19.86 6.11 23.51
CA GLN A 50 -20.31 4.76 23.92
C GLN A 50 -19.61 4.29 25.20
N GLN A 51 -18.47 4.85 25.54
CA GLN A 51 -17.72 4.55 26.76
C GLN A 51 -17.96 5.58 27.88
N GLY A 52 -18.95 6.46 27.72
CA GLY A 52 -19.32 7.47 28.74
C GLY A 52 -18.38 8.68 28.80
N GLN A 53 -17.58 8.90 27.77
CA GLN A 53 -16.70 10.08 27.61
C GLN A 53 -17.36 11.13 26.71
N THR A 54 -16.76 12.31 26.57
CA THR A 54 -17.19 13.31 25.59
C THR A 54 -16.87 12.89 24.16
N GLY A 55 -15.75 12.21 23.97
CA GLY A 55 -15.32 11.58 22.72
C GLY A 55 -14.20 12.32 22.01
N GLU A 56 -13.97 13.60 22.28
CA GLU A 56 -12.93 14.38 21.60
C GLU A 56 -11.51 13.87 21.90
N GLU A 57 -11.29 13.40 23.13
CA GLU A 57 -10.00 12.90 23.62
C GLU A 57 -9.83 11.38 23.45
N TYR A 58 -10.81 10.70 22.79
CA TYR A 58 -10.72 9.27 22.56
C TYR A 58 -9.77 8.97 21.40
N ASP A 59 -8.88 7.99 21.57
CA ASP A 59 -8.00 7.49 20.52
C ASP A 59 -8.55 6.19 19.93
N LEU A 60 -8.73 6.16 18.60
CA LEU A 60 -8.95 4.92 17.87
C LEU A 60 -7.63 4.12 17.78
N GLU A 61 -7.70 2.82 17.58
CA GLU A 61 -6.49 1.98 17.59
C GLU A 61 -5.44 2.40 16.54
N PHE A 62 -5.87 2.90 15.39
CA PHE A 62 -4.93 3.39 14.38
C PHE A 62 -4.38 4.80 14.66
N ASP A 63 -5.00 5.58 15.55
CA ASP A 63 -4.44 6.86 16.02
C ASP A 63 -3.16 6.64 16.84
N LYS A 64 -2.95 5.42 17.35
CA LYS A 64 -1.78 5.01 18.15
C LYS A 64 -0.61 4.51 17.32
N PHE A 65 -0.70 4.51 15.99
CA PHE A 65 0.39 4.06 15.13
C PHE A 65 1.54 5.07 15.10
N ASP A 66 2.77 4.58 15.21
CA ASP A 66 3.98 5.42 15.27
C ASP A 66 4.27 6.12 13.93
N ASN A 67 3.78 5.59 12.82
CA ASN A 67 4.06 6.11 11.49
C ASN A 67 2.78 6.62 10.83
N VAL A 68 2.77 7.91 10.47
CA VAL A 68 1.66 8.58 9.82
C VAL A 68 2.15 9.31 8.58
N ALA A 69 1.36 9.27 7.51
CA ALA A 69 1.63 10.01 6.29
C ALA A 69 0.34 10.58 5.68
N LEU A 70 0.47 11.69 4.96
CA LEU A 70 -0.61 12.27 4.18
C LEU A 70 -0.47 11.86 2.72
N VAL A 71 -1.59 11.47 2.09
CA VAL A 71 -1.63 11.03 0.71
C VAL A 71 -2.53 11.95 -0.12
N LYS A 72 -2.08 12.29 -1.34
CA LYS A 72 -2.88 13.01 -2.33
C LYS A 72 -3.67 12.00 -3.15
N THR A 73 -4.99 12.03 -3.03
CA THR A 73 -5.89 11.00 -3.58
C THR A 73 -6.48 11.32 -4.96
N TYR A 74 -6.12 12.44 -5.60
CA TYR A 74 -6.65 12.83 -6.91
C TYR A 74 -6.40 11.79 -8.00
N ASN A 75 -7.31 11.68 -8.97
CA ASN A 75 -7.14 10.91 -10.20
C ASN A 75 -6.47 11.76 -11.29
N THR A 76 -5.89 11.15 -12.32
CA THR A 76 -5.17 11.89 -13.38
C THR A 76 -6.05 12.86 -14.16
N ASN A 77 -7.37 12.68 -14.15
CA ASN A 77 -8.37 13.51 -14.83
C ASN A 77 -9.43 14.12 -13.90
N ALA A 78 -9.28 14.02 -12.57
CA ALA A 78 -10.23 14.57 -11.62
C ALA A 78 -9.56 14.91 -10.28
N GLN A 79 -9.85 16.09 -9.73
CA GLN A 79 -9.36 16.51 -8.42
C GLN A 79 -10.03 15.75 -7.29
N VAL A 80 -11.34 15.54 -7.38
CA VAL A 80 -12.08 14.64 -6.49
C VAL A 80 -11.96 13.24 -7.04
N SER A 81 -11.41 12.36 -6.25
CA SER A 81 -11.15 10.96 -6.64
C SER A 81 -12.41 10.09 -6.53
N ASP A 82 -12.36 8.95 -7.20
CA ASP A 82 -13.27 7.84 -6.99
C ASP A 82 -12.54 6.60 -6.45
N SER A 83 -13.29 5.61 -6.02
CA SER A 83 -12.74 4.36 -5.47
C SER A 83 -11.90 3.59 -6.49
N ALA A 84 -12.26 3.64 -7.79
CA ALA A 84 -11.56 2.88 -8.83
C ALA A 84 -10.14 3.41 -9.08
N GLY A 85 -9.99 4.70 -9.35
CA GLY A 85 -8.67 5.28 -9.60
C GLY A 85 -7.79 5.31 -8.37
N THR A 86 -8.37 5.44 -7.16
CA THR A 86 -7.58 5.44 -5.93
C THR A 86 -7.10 4.06 -5.53
N ILE A 87 -7.93 3.02 -5.63
CA ILE A 87 -7.45 1.65 -5.37
C ILE A 87 -6.37 1.26 -6.38
N SER A 88 -6.55 1.58 -7.65
CA SER A 88 -5.53 1.33 -8.67
C SER A 88 -4.19 1.94 -8.27
N ALA A 89 -4.18 3.20 -7.83
CA ALA A 89 -2.95 3.85 -7.38
C ALA A 89 -2.33 3.19 -6.14
N ILE A 90 -3.14 2.69 -5.21
CA ILE A 90 -2.67 2.04 -3.99
C ILE A 90 -2.03 0.68 -4.31
N VAL A 91 -2.66 -0.13 -5.15
CA VAL A 91 -2.22 -1.50 -5.40
C VAL A 91 -1.23 -1.64 -6.55
N THR A 92 -1.14 -0.66 -7.46
CA THR A 92 -0.21 -0.69 -8.59
C THR A 92 0.93 0.32 -8.48
N GLY A 93 0.82 1.31 -7.56
CA GLY A 93 1.74 2.45 -7.49
C GLY A 93 1.54 3.48 -8.61
N MET A 94 0.59 3.29 -9.52
CA MET A 94 0.33 4.17 -10.66
C MET A 94 -1.03 4.85 -10.57
N LYS A 95 -1.06 6.19 -10.61
CA LYS A 95 -2.33 6.93 -10.71
C LYS A 95 -2.96 6.72 -12.08
N THR A 96 -4.26 6.52 -12.08
CA THR A 96 -5.05 6.35 -13.31
C THR A 96 -6.25 7.31 -13.37
N ARG A 97 -7.09 7.16 -14.38
CA ARG A 97 -8.29 7.98 -14.56
C ARG A 97 -9.42 7.53 -13.64
N MET A 98 -10.37 8.41 -13.40
CA MET A 98 -11.62 8.08 -12.72
C MET A 98 -12.37 6.97 -13.46
N GLY A 99 -12.86 5.99 -12.70
CA GLY A 99 -13.74 4.91 -13.19
C GLY A 99 -13.04 3.81 -13.99
N VAL A 100 -11.71 3.65 -13.85
CA VAL A 100 -10.95 2.53 -14.41
C VAL A 100 -10.15 1.83 -13.32
N LEU A 101 -9.88 0.55 -13.48
CA LEU A 101 -9.18 -0.30 -12.50
C LEU A 101 -7.90 -0.85 -13.11
N SER A 102 -6.81 -0.76 -12.36
CA SER A 102 -5.51 -1.44 -12.60
C SER A 102 -4.95 -1.29 -14.03
N VAL A 103 -5.24 -0.17 -14.68
CA VAL A 103 -4.72 0.17 -16.01
C VAL A 103 -4.01 1.51 -15.99
N SER A 104 -3.14 1.73 -16.97
CA SER A 104 -2.41 2.98 -17.11
C SER A 104 -3.34 4.18 -17.37
N PRO A 105 -2.91 5.43 -17.08
CA PRO A 105 -3.71 6.62 -17.32
C PRO A 105 -4.01 6.92 -18.80
N ALA A 106 -3.37 6.20 -19.72
CA ALA A 106 -3.64 6.31 -21.15
C ALA A 106 -5.02 5.74 -21.54
N VAL A 107 -5.59 4.86 -20.72
CA VAL A 107 -6.86 4.17 -21.01
C VAL A 107 -8.06 5.05 -20.68
N PRO A 108 -8.92 5.41 -21.67
CA PRO A 108 -10.20 6.05 -21.42
C PRO A 108 -11.19 5.06 -20.78
N ARG A 109 -12.08 5.58 -19.94
CA ARG A 109 -13.16 4.76 -19.38
C ARG A 109 -14.04 4.18 -20.51
N GLY A 110 -14.27 2.86 -20.45
CA GLY A 110 -15.10 2.13 -21.42
C GLY A 110 -14.33 1.61 -22.64
N ASP A 111 -13.04 1.90 -22.76
CA ASP A 111 -12.20 1.32 -23.80
C ASP A 111 -11.57 0.01 -23.35
N CYS A 112 -12.33 -1.09 -23.44
CA CYS A 112 -11.86 -2.42 -23.04
C CYS A 112 -10.67 -2.91 -23.88
N ARG A 113 -10.56 -2.49 -25.16
CA ARG A 113 -9.43 -2.89 -26.00
C ARG A 113 -8.14 -2.24 -25.52
N ALA A 114 -8.18 -0.94 -25.24
CA ALA A 114 -7.04 -0.23 -24.68
C ALA A 114 -6.68 -0.76 -23.28
N ALA A 115 -7.67 -1.15 -22.48
CA ALA A 115 -7.45 -1.70 -21.13
C ALA A 115 -6.56 -2.95 -21.18
N LEU A 116 -6.91 -3.94 -21.99
CA LEU A 116 -6.15 -5.20 -22.14
C LEU A 116 -4.69 -5.01 -22.60
N ALA A 117 -4.40 -3.90 -23.29
CA ALA A 117 -3.05 -3.58 -23.74
C ALA A 117 -2.26 -2.69 -22.76
N ASN A 118 -2.89 -2.27 -21.68
CA ASN A 118 -2.34 -1.29 -20.74
C ASN A 118 -2.59 -1.68 -19.26
N GLU A 119 -2.72 -2.96 -18.99
CA GLU A 119 -2.81 -3.50 -17.64
C GLU A 119 -1.55 -3.16 -16.84
N VAL A 120 -1.71 -2.90 -15.55
CA VAL A 120 -0.61 -2.64 -14.62
C VAL A 120 -0.69 -3.65 -13.49
N PRO A 121 0.37 -4.43 -13.25
CA PRO A 121 0.35 -5.49 -12.24
C PRO A 121 0.07 -4.91 -10.85
N THR A 122 -0.77 -5.61 -10.12
CA THR A 122 -1.16 -5.26 -8.76
C THR A 122 -0.16 -5.81 -7.73
N LEU A 123 -0.18 -5.24 -6.53
CA LEU A 123 0.59 -5.75 -5.41
C LEU A 123 0.24 -7.20 -5.07
N LEU A 124 -1.03 -7.61 -5.26
CA LEU A 124 -1.47 -8.98 -5.01
C LEU A 124 -0.84 -9.95 -6.02
N GLU A 125 -0.85 -9.62 -7.31
CA GLU A 125 -0.19 -10.42 -8.34
C GLU A 125 1.31 -10.56 -8.07
N LEU A 126 1.99 -9.46 -7.76
CA LEU A 126 3.42 -9.48 -7.41
C LEU A 126 3.70 -10.31 -6.15
N ALA A 127 2.81 -10.28 -5.16
CA ALA A 127 2.93 -11.10 -3.95
C ALA A 127 2.75 -12.60 -4.27
N GLU A 128 1.77 -12.95 -5.10
CA GLU A 128 1.53 -14.33 -5.52
C GLU A 128 2.69 -14.87 -6.36
N GLU A 129 3.24 -14.09 -7.26
CA GLU A 129 4.46 -14.42 -8.01
C GLU A 129 5.66 -14.69 -7.08
N ALA A 130 5.72 -13.97 -5.95
CA ALA A 130 6.73 -14.18 -4.91
C ALA A 130 6.42 -15.35 -3.95
N GLY A 131 5.33 -16.10 -4.18
CA GLY A 131 4.93 -17.28 -3.41
C GLY A 131 4.11 -16.98 -2.16
N PHE A 132 3.57 -15.78 -1.99
CA PHE A 132 2.61 -15.46 -0.94
C PHE A 132 1.20 -15.90 -1.33
N ALA A 133 0.38 -16.22 -0.34
CA ALA A 133 -1.05 -16.33 -0.53
C ALA A 133 -1.70 -14.95 -0.36
N SER A 134 -2.63 -14.60 -1.24
CA SER A 134 -3.39 -13.36 -1.16
C SER A 134 -4.86 -13.61 -0.78
N GLY A 135 -5.54 -12.58 -0.28
CA GLY A 135 -6.94 -12.64 0.06
C GLY A 135 -7.55 -11.25 0.21
N VAL A 136 -8.81 -11.12 -0.18
CA VAL A 136 -9.55 -9.86 -0.11
C VAL A 136 -10.81 -10.05 0.72
N VAL A 137 -10.97 -9.20 1.75
CA VAL A 137 -12.15 -9.16 2.61
C VAL A 137 -12.75 -7.76 2.53
N SER A 138 -14.08 -7.67 2.40
CA SER A 138 -14.75 -6.38 2.27
C SER A 138 -16.11 -6.40 2.97
N THR A 139 -16.53 -5.24 3.46
CA THR A 139 -17.89 -5.01 3.98
C THR A 139 -18.90 -4.65 2.88
N THR A 140 -18.43 -4.46 1.64
CA THR A 140 -19.27 -4.26 0.46
C THR A 140 -19.25 -5.50 -0.44
N ARG A 141 -19.94 -5.44 -1.60
CA ARG A 141 -19.83 -6.52 -2.60
C ARG A 141 -18.38 -6.63 -3.08
N ILE A 142 -17.87 -7.83 -3.28
CA ILE A 142 -16.49 -8.06 -3.71
C ILE A 142 -16.17 -7.46 -5.09
N THR A 143 -17.18 -7.21 -5.91
CA THR A 143 -17.07 -6.54 -7.21
C THR A 143 -17.17 -5.00 -7.13
N HIS A 144 -17.23 -4.42 -5.93
CA HIS A 144 -17.05 -2.98 -5.77
C HIS A 144 -15.62 -2.58 -6.17
N ALA A 145 -15.43 -1.34 -6.63
CA ALA A 145 -14.14 -0.89 -7.17
C ALA A 145 -12.97 -1.12 -6.20
N THR A 146 -13.15 -0.84 -4.91
CA THR A 146 -12.06 -0.96 -3.92
C THR A 146 -11.57 -2.40 -3.76
N PRO A 147 -12.40 -3.41 -3.46
CA PRO A 147 -11.94 -4.80 -3.49
C PRO A 147 -11.62 -5.28 -4.90
N GLY A 148 -12.40 -4.88 -5.92
CA GLY A 148 -12.21 -5.31 -7.30
C GLY A 148 -10.86 -4.95 -7.89
N GLY A 149 -10.36 -3.73 -7.62
CA GLY A 149 -9.07 -3.27 -8.12
C GLY A 149 -7.85 -4.01 -7.55
N THR A 150 -8.04 -4.87 -6.55
CA THR A 150 -6.95 -5.68 -6.00
C THR A 150 -6.65 -6.92 -6.81
N TYR A 151 -7.63 -7.42 -7.60
CA TYR A 151 -7.56 -8.68 -8.35
C TYR A 151 -8.00 -8.55 -9.82
N ALA A 152 -8.39 -7.34 -10.32
CA ALA A 152 -8.89 -7.06 -11.66
C ALA A 152 -7.88 -6.26 -12.50
#